data_5eb7edd0fecec5934b375c01565e9965
#
_entry.id   5eb7edd0fecec5934b375c01565e9965
#
_cell.length_a   1.000
_cell.length_b   1.000
_cell.length_c   1.000
_cell.angle_alpha   90.00
_cell.angle_beta   90.00
_cell.angle_gamma   90.00
#
_symmetry.space_group_name_H-M   'P 1'
#
loop_
_entity.id
_entity.type
_entity.pdbx_description
1 polymer ?
#
loop_
_entity_poly.entity_id
_entity_poly.type
_entity_poly.pdbx_seq_one_letter_code
_entity_poly.pdbx_strand_id
1 'polypeptide(L)'
;MAKSPQDVLSQIKDEGIELIDLKFTDIHGKWQHLTLTSDMIEEESFTEGLAFDGSSIRGWKAINASDMSMVPDSSTAWIDPFYKHKTLSMICSIQEPRSGEPYDRCPRSLAQKALKYLDSTGIADTAFFGPEPEFFLFDDVRYDSKEGSCFYSVDTIEAPWNTGRTEEGGNLGYKIQYKEGYFPVAPNDTAQDIRSEMLLQMAELGIPIEKHHHEVAGAGQHELGIKFDSLISSADSVMTYKYVVRNVAKKYGKTATFMPKPVFNDNGTGMHVHQSLWKSGQPLFYGEGSYANLSQTARWYIGGILKHAPSFLAFTNPTTNSYKRLVPGFEAPVNLVYSEGNRSACLLYTSDAA
;
A
#
# COMPACT_ATOMS: atom_id res chain seq x y z
N MET A 1 4.91 21.46 6.83
CA MET A 1 6.23 21.11 7.39
C MET A 1 6.08 19.84 8.19
N ALA A 2 7.09 18.96 8.20
CA ALA A 2 7.08 17.78 9.06
C ALA A 2 7.02 18.21 10.53
N LYS A 3 6.16 17.56 11.32
CA LYS A 3 5.99 17.87 12.75
C LYS A 3 7.21 17.37 13.55
N SER A 4 7.70 18.18 14.48
CA SER A 4 8.67 17.75 15.49
C SER A 4 7.96 17.01 16.64
N PRO A 5 8.68 16.29 17.51
CA PRO A 5 8.11 15.75 18.74
C PRO A 5 7.38 16.80 19.58
N GLN A 6 7.96 17.99 19.73
CA GLN A 6 7.37 19.10 20.48
C GLN A 6 6.07 19.61 19.85
N ASP A 7 5.99 19.65 18.49
CA ASP A 7 4.76 20.01 17.79
C ASP A 7 3.64 19.00 18.08
N VAL A 8 3.97 17.71 18.11
CA VAL A 8 3.02 16.63 18.44
C VAL A 8 2.53 16.74 19.88
N LEU A 9 3.45 16.93 20.84
CA LEU A 9 3.11 17.08 22.26
C LEU A 9 2.23 18.33 22.50
N SER A 10 2.55 19.44 21.81
CA SER A 10 1.74 20.66 21.85
C SER A 10 0.35 20.40 21.27
N GLN A 11 0.26 19.75 20.13
CA GLN A 11 -1.02 19.39 19.48
C GLN A 11 -1.89 18.52 20.41
N ILE A 12 -1.30 17.52 21.06
CA ILE A 12 -2.00 16.63 22.00
C ILE A 12 -2.67 17.49 23.09
N LYS A 13 -1.93 18.42 23.68
CA LYS A 13 -2.41 19.29 24.75
C LYS A 13 -3.44 20.31 24.26
N ASP A 14 -3.14 21.01 23.17
CA ASP A 14 -3.96 22.13 22.69
C ASP A 14 -5.31 21.66 22.12
N GLU A 15 -5.33 20.49 21.52
CA GLU A 15 -6.51 19.88 20.93
C GLU A 15 -7.25 18.89 21.87
N GLY A 16 -6.76 18.69 23.09
CA GLY A 16 -7.34 17.79 24.10
C GLY A 16 -7.43 16.34 23.59
N ILE A 17 -6.35 15.83 22.99
CA ILE A 17 -6.28 14.46 22.48
C ILE A 17 -6.05 13.51 23.66
N GLU A 18 -6.95 12.54 23.83
CA GLU A 18 -6.90 11.59 24.94
C GLU A 18 -6.18 10.28 24.58
N LEU A 19 -6.19 9.90 23.31
CA LEU A 19 -5.67 8.62 22.82
C LEU A 19 -4.62 8.80 21.73
N ILE A 20 -3.57 7.99 21.84
CA ILE A 20 -2.48 7.91 20.86
C ILE A 20 -2.44 6.50 20.31
N ASP A 21 -2.47 6.36 18.98
CA ASP A 21 -2.43 5.07 18.31
C ASP A 21 -1.13 4.92 17.52
N LEU A 22 -0.29 3.99 17.93
CA LEU A 22 1.03 3.73 17.36
C LEU A 22 0.94 2.55 16.41
N LYS A 23 1.25 2.78 15.13
CA LYS A 23 1.15 1.79 14.06
C LYS A 23 2.54 1.40 13.57
N PHE A 24 2.76 0.11 13.31
CA PHE A 24 3.98 -0.38 12.66
C PHE A 24 3.65 -1.49 11.66
N THR A 25 4.51 -1.67 10.66
CA THR A 25 4.32 -2.67 9.62
C THR A 25 5.04 -3.96 9.98
N ASP A 26 4.33 -5.10 9.96
CA ASP A 26 4.93 -6.42 10.13
C ASP A 26 5.53 -6.96 8.81
N ILE A 27 6.23 -8.11 8.87
CA ILE A 27 6.87 -8.73 7.70
C ILE A 27 5.87 -9.18 6.62
N HIS A 28 4.58 -9.30 6.96
CA HIS A 28 3.53 -9.63 6.00
C HIS A 28 2.92 -8.39 5.34
N GLY A 29 3.43 -7.18 5.62
CA GLY A 29 2.92 -5.92 5.10
C GLY A 29 1.57 -5.51 5.69
N LYS A 30 1.30 -5.88 6.94
CA LYS A 30 0.12 -5.47 7.69
C LYS A 30 0.51 -4.48 8.77
N TRP A 31 -0.35 -3.49 9.03
CA TRP A 31 -0.23 -2.69 10.23
C TRP A 31 -0.67 -3.49 11.45
N GLN A 32 0.18 -3.49 12.43
CA GLN A 32 -0.10 -3.80 13.82
C GLN A 32 -0.16 -2.48 14.59
N HIS A 33 -0.90 -2.43 15.69
CA HIS A 33 -1.02 -1.20 16.45
C HIS A 33 -1.20 -1.43 17.95
N LEU A 34 -0.92 -0.37 18.70
CA LEU A 34 -1.17 -0.25 20.12
C LEU A 34 -1.73 1.15 20.38
N THR A 35 -2.83 1.22 21.13
CA THR A 35 -3.40 2.48 21.59
C THR A 35 -3.11 2.68 23.08
N LEU A 36 -2.65 3.87 23.42
CA LEU A 36 -2.40 4.29 24.81
C LEU A 36 -3.06 5.64 25.10
N THR A 37 -3.12 6.00 26.37
CA THR A 37 -3.55 7.33 26.80
C THR A 37 -2.45 8.35 26.52
N SER A 38 -2.82 9.59 26.27
CA SER A 38 -1.89 10.63 25.84
C SER A 38 -0.83 11.01 26.90
N ASP A 39 -1.11 10.74 28.17
CA ASP A 39 -0.18 10.93 29.28
C ASP A 39 1.00 9.93 29.30
N MET A 40 0.94 8.89 28.47
CA MET A 40 2.00 7.89 28.30
C MET A 40 3.02 8.27 27.22
N ILE A 41 2.81 9.38 26.51
CA ILE A 41 3.74 9.90 25.48
C ILE A 41 4.49 11.10 26.01
N GLU A 42 5.81 10.98 26.04
CA GLU A 42 6.76 12.01 26.45
C GLU A 42 7.78 12.26 25.33
N GLU A 43 8.64 13.25 25.48
CA GLU A 43 9.65 13.59 24.46
C GLU A 43 10.62 12.42 24.22
N GLU A 44 10.99 11.71 25.28
CA GLU A 44 11.86 10.54 25.25
C GLU A 44 11.25 9.38 24.46
N SER A 45 9.91 9.29 24.37
CA SER A 45 9.23 8.26 23.59
C SER A 45 9.61 8.29 22.10
N PHE A 46 9.99 9.45 21.58
CA PHE A 46 10.40 9.63 20.17
C PHE A 46 11.86 9.23 19.89
N THR A 47 12.63 8.92 20.93
CA THR A 47 14.03 8.48 20.81
C THR A 47 14.24 7.08 21.37
N GLU A 48 13.72 6.80 22.57
CA GLU A 48 13.84 5.51 23.25
C GLU A 48 12.75 4.52 22.83
N GLY A 49 11.59 5.06 22.41
CA GLY A 49 10.41 4.29 22.02
C GLY A 49 9.67 3.72 23.22
N LEU A 50 8.63 2.93 22.90
CA LEU A 50 7.78 2.23 23.86
C LEU A 50 7.95 0.72 23.72
N ALA A 51 8.10 0.05 24.87
CA ALA A 51 8.33 -1.39 24.92
C ALA A 51 7.08 -2.20 24.52
N PHE A 52 7.29 -3.29 23.79
CA PHE A 52 6.25 -4.28 23.51
C PHE A 52 6.85 -5.67 23.31
N ASP A 53 5.98 -6.71 23.34
CA ASP A 53 6.36 -8.10 23.12
C ASP A 53 6.41 -8.46 21.64
N GLY A 54 7.60 -8.50 21.05
CA GLY A 54 7.84 -8.89 19.67
C GLY A 54 7.62 -10.37 19.38
N SER A 55 7.50 -11.24 20.40
CA SER A 55 7.20 -12.67 20.20
C SER A 55 5.74 -12.90 19.79
N SER A 56 4.87 -11.94 20.10
CA SER A 56 3.47 -11.94 19.68
C SER A 56 3.29 -11.52 18.20
N ILE A 57 4.33 -10.98 17.57
CA ILE A 57 4.31 -10.64 16.14
C ILE A 57 4.87 -11.81 15.34
N ARG A 58 4.05 -12.36 14.46
CA ARG A 58 4.39 -13.55 13.68
C ARG A 58 5.68 -13.36 12.87
N GLY A 59 6.64 -14.25 13.09
CA GLY A 59 7.92 -14.26 12.34
C GLY A 59 8.98 -13.30 12.87
N TRP A 60 8.74 -12.63 14.02
CA TRP A 60 9.71 -11.68 14.58
C TRP A 60 10.62 -12.33 15.62
N LYS A 61 10.25 -12.36 16.87
CA LYS A 61 11.12 -12.78 17.98
C LYS A 61 10.69 -14.13 18.57
N ALA A 62 11.61 -14.80 19.24
CA ALA A 62 11.29 -15.91 20.09
C ALA A 62 10.99 -15.42 21.51
N ILE A 63 10.18 -16.18 22.25
CA ILE A 63 9.69 -15.80 23.60
C ILE A 63 10.80 -15.52 24.62
N ASN A 64 11.97 -16.11 24.45
CA ASN A 64 13.12 -15.91 25.35
C ASN A 64 13.95 -14.65 25.04
N ALA A 65 13.59 -13.87 24.02
CA ALA A 65 14.24 -12.61 23.65
C ALA A 65 13.20 -11.69 22.97
N SER A 66 12.05 -11.50 23.63
CA SER A 66 10.85 -10.93 23.02
C SER A 66 10.78 -9.41 23.04
N ASP A 67 11.49 -8.77 23.97
CA ASP A 67 11.39 -7.31 24.15
C ASP A 67 11.82 -6.55 22.90
N MET A 68 11.00 -5.59 22.50
CA MET A 68 11.21 -4.70 21.37
C MET A 68 10.76 -3.28 21.72
N SER A 69 11.24 -2.30 20.98
CA SER A 69 10.86 -0.90 21.16
C SER A 69 10.23 -0.33 19.90
N MET A 70 9.05 0.33 20.03
CA MET A 70 8.39 1.12 19.00
C MET A 70 8.79 2.58 19.13
N VAL A 71 9.43 3.13 18.13
CA VAL A 71 9.84 4.55 18.08
C VAL A 71 8.90 5.31 17.14
N PRO A 72 8.01 6.17 17.68
CA PRO A 72 7.09 6.96 16.86
C PRO A 72 7.84 7.97 15.98
N ASP A 73 7.40 8.10 14.74
CA ASP A 73 7.87 9.16 13.85
C ASP A 73 6.87 10.33 13.88
N SER A 74 7.25 11.39 14.56
CA SER A 74 6.41 12.58 14.73
C SER A 74 5.97 13.21 13.41
N SER A 75 6.79 13.08 12.36
CA SER A 75 6.49 13.64 11.04
C SER A 75 5.26 12.98 10.39
N THR A 76 4.89 11.79 10.86
CA THR A 76 3.75 11.01 10.35
C THR A 76 2.45 11.22 11.15
N ALA A 77 2.44 12.13 12.13
CA ALA A 77 1.31 12.31 13.04
C ALA A 77 0.07 12.89 12.35
N TRP A 78 -1.08 12.21 12.48
CA TRP A 78 -2.40 12.66 12.01
C TRP A 78 -3.49 12.36 13.02
N ILE A 79 -4.63 13.10 12.93
CA ILE A 79 -5.86 12.74 13.64
C ILE A 79 -6.59 11.67 12.84
N ASP A 80 -6.84 10.52 13.46
CA ASP A 80 -7.46 9.38 12.80
C ASP A 80 -8.98 9.61 12.62
N PRO A 81 -9.49 9.67 11.38
CA PRO A 81 -10.90 9.98 11.12
C PRO A 81 -11.84 8.80 11.36
N PHE A 82 -11.31 7.60 11.59
CA PHE A 82 -12.11 6.37 11.68
C PHE A 82 -12.41 5.91 13.11
N TYR A 83 -11.79 6.54 14.11
CA TYR A 83 -12.08 6.26 15.51
C TYR A 83 -13.18 7.17 16.07
N LYS A 84 -13.99 6.64 16.97
CA LYS A 84 -15.05 7.41 17.66
C LYS A 84 -14.47 8.49 18.58
N HIS A 85 -13.41 8.14 19.30
CA HIS A 85 -12.70 9.07 20.18
C HIS A 85 -11.57 9.74 19.42
N LYS A 86 -11.33 11.01 19.69
CA LYS A 86 -10.26 11.77 19.02
C LYS A 86 -8.92 11.14 19.34
N THR A 87 -8.32 10.53 18.33
CA THR A 87 -7.09 9.76 18.44
C THR A 87 -6.04 10.32 17.50
N LEU A 88 -4.84 10.57 18.00
CA LEU A 88 -3.68 10.90 17.16
C LEU A 88 -2.93 9.62 16.82
N SER A 89 -2.80 9.34 15.55
CA SER A 89 -2.05 8.18 15.04
C SER A 89 -0.65 8.58 14.55
N MET A 90 0.32 7.70 14.78
CA MET A 90 1.69 7.84 14.24
C MET A 90 2.21 6.50 13.74
N ILE A 91 3.09 6.55 12.73
CA ILE A 91 3.81 5.38 12.24
C ILE A 91 5.12 5.23 13.02
N CYS A 92 5.46 3.99 13.40
CA CYS A 92 6.64 3.69 14.19
C CYS A 92 7.69 2.91 13.39
N SER A 93 8.94 3.17 13.70
CA SER A 93 10.05 2.27 13.41
C SER A 93 10.28 1.34 14.60
N ILE A 94 10.86 0.17 14.36
CA ILE A 94 11.12 -0.82 15.40
C ILE A 94 12.62 -0.98 15.60
N GLN A 95 13.02 -1.06 16.86
CA GLN A 95 14.44 -1.20 17.25
C GLN A 95 14.62 -2.21 18.39
N GLU A 96 15.85 -2.67 18.54
CA GLU A 96 16.30 -3.49 19.66
C GLU A 96 16.42 -2.59 20.93
N PRO A 97 15.75 -2.92 22.06
CA PRO A 97 15.67 -2.00 23.21
C PRO A 97 17.00 -1.65 23.85
N ARG A 98 17.97 -2.56 23.84
CA ARG A 98 19.27 -2.39 24.52
C ARG A 98 20.31 -1.65 23.68
N SER A 99 20.28 -1.86 22.36
CA SER A 99 21.29 -1.29 21.45
C SER A 99 20.79 -0.06 20.71
N GLY A 100 19.47 0.16 20.63
CA GLY A 100 18.87 1.18 19.77
C GLY A 100 19.01 0.88 18.27
N GLU A 101 19.55 -0.28 17.91
CA GLU A 101 19.73 -0.66 16.50
C GLU A 101 18.39 -0.95 15.83
N PRO A 102 18.19 -0.49 14.58
CA PRO A 102 16.99 -0.80 13.82
C PRO A 102 16.78 -2.30 13.67
N TYR A 103 15.55 -2.78 13.89
CA TYR A 103 15.24 -4.19 13.77
C TYR A 103 15.23 -4.66 12.31
N ASP A 104 16.02 -5.68 12.00
CA ASP A 104 16.24 -6.17 10.63
C ASP A 104 14.98 -6.70 9.91
N ARG A 105 13.95 -7.13 10.66
CA ARG A 105 12.69 -7.61 10.07
C ARG A 105 11.58 -6.57 10.09
N CYS A 106 11.89 -5.32 10.43
CA CYS A 106 10.98 -4.20 10.26
C CYS A 106 11.09 -3.66 8.84
N PRO A 107 10.04 -3.75 8.00
CA PRO A 107 10.09 -3.28 6.61
C PRO A 107 10.46 -1.80 6.49
N ARG A 108 9.95 -0.94 7.40
CA ARG A 108 10.26 0.49 7.40
C ARG A 108 11.74 0.76 7.73
N SER A 109 12.29 0.04 8.72
CA SER A 109 13.73 0.12 9.05
C SER A 109 14.60 -0.36 7.89
N LEU A 110 14.15 -1.40 7.15
CA LEU A 110 14.85 -1.87 5.96
C LEU A 110 14.85 -0.83 4.84
N ALA A 111 13.74 -0.13 4.61
CA ALA A 111 13.66 0.96 3.65
C ALA A 111 14.60 2.11 4.02
N GLN A 112 14.69 2.48 5.30
CA GLN A 112 15.65 3.47 5.80
C GLN A 112 17.12 3.03 5.56
N LYS A 113 17.42 1.74 5.78
CA LYS A 113 18.73 1.15 5.50
C LYS A 113 19.07 1.20 4.01
N ALA A 114 18.07 0.96 3.14
CA ALA A 114 18.26 1.05 1.69
C ALA A 114 18.61 2.49 1.23
N LEU A 115 17.98 3.52 1.79
CA LEU A 115 18.33 4.91 1.49
C LEU A 115 19.75 5.25 1.94
N LYS A 116 20.14 4.85 3.17
CA LYS A 116 21.51 5.04 3.65
C LYS A 116 22.54 4.33 2.75
N TYR A 117 22.20 3.15 2.27
CA TYR A 117 23.05 2.42 1.32
C TYR A 117 23.16 3.16 -0.02
N LEU A 118 22.03 3.64 -0.57
CA LEU A 118 22.03 4.40 -1.83
C LEU A 118 22.96 5.63 -1.72
N ASP A 119 22.82 6.41 -0.67
CA ASP A 119 23.67 7.58 -0.41
C ASP A 119 25.15 7.20 -0.33
N SER A 120 25.48 6.12 0.39
CA SER A 120 26.85 5.62 0.54
C SER A 120 27.51 5.17 -0.77
N THR A 121 26.73 4.81 -1.78
CA THR A 121 27.24 4.43 -3.11
C THR A 121 27.67 5.65 -3.94
N GLY A 122 27.20 6.84 -3.59
CA GLY A 122 27.41 8.06 -4.36
C GLY A 122 26.76 8.05 -5.76
N ILE A 123 25.92 7.05 -6.07
CA ILE A 123 25.21 6.95 -7.35
C ILE A 123 24.06 7.97 -7.40
N ALA A 124 23.24 7.99 -6.36
CA ALA A 124 22.09 8.88 -6.22
C ALA A 124 21.94 9.31 -4.75
N ASP A 125 21.30 10.44 -4.53
CA ASP A 125 20.95 10.96 -3.20
C ASP A 125 19.43 10.83 -2.93
N THR A 126 18.64 10.63 -3.97
CA THR A 126 17.19 10.56 -3.87
C THR A 126 16.64 9.42 -4.74
N ALA A 127 15.67 8.69 -4.20
CA ALA A 127 14.90 7.68 -4.91
C ALA A 127 13.41 7.98 -4.73
N PHE A 128 12.69 8.14 -5.85
CA PHE A 128 11.25 8.35 -5.87
C PHE A 128 10.52 7.07 -6.28
N PHE A 129 9.37 6.85 -5.65
CA PHE A 129 8.48 5.73 -5.91
C PHE A 129 7.04 6.22 -6.05
N GLY A 130 6.34 5.79 -7.10
CA GLY A 130 4.93 6.06 -7.37
C GLY A 130 4.16 4.75 -7.42
N PRO A 131 3.53 4.32 -6.32
CA PRO A 131 2.74 3.10 -6.29
C PRO A 131 1.32 3.35 -6.81
N GLU A 132 0.77 2.39 -7.56
CA GLU A 132 -0.59 2.35 -8.10
C GLU A 132 -1.33 1.10 -7.59
N PRO A 133 -1.75 1.07 -6.31
CA PRO A 133 -2.41 -0.11 -5.76
C PRO A 133 -3.87 -0.19 -6.19
N GLU A 134 -4.22 -1.26 -6.90
CA GLU A 134 -5.58 -1.63 -7.25
C GLU A 134 -6.25 -2.41 -6.11
N PHE A 135 -7.58 -2.43 -6.09
CA PHE A 135 -8.36 -3.18 -5.11
C PHE A 135 -9.76 -3.55 -5.65
N PHE A 136 -10.40 -4.49 -4.99
CA PHE A 136 -11.81 -4.82 -5.23
C PHE A 136 -12.69 -4.42 -4.06
N LEU A 137 -13.93 -4.04 -4.38
CA LEU A 137 -15.02 -3.83 -3.41
C LEU A 137 -16.09 -4.90 -3.59
N PHE A 138 -16.39 -5.63 -2.52
CA PHE A 138 -17.43 -6.66 -2.51
C PHE A 138 -18.52 -6.34 -1.50
N ASP A 139 -19.76 -6.67 -1.86
CA ASP A 139 -20.94 -6.59 -0.99
C ASP A 139 -21.06 -7.79 -0.06
N ASP A 140 -20.58 -8.96 -0.49
CA ASP A 140 -20.59 -10.19 0.30
C ASP A 140 -19.28 -10.97 0.09
N VAL A 141 -18.69 -11.41 1.20
CA VAL A 141 -17.46 -12.22 1.19
C VAL A 141 -17.64 -13.37 2.19
N ARG A 142 -17.61 -14.59 1.68
CA ARG A 142 -17.64 -15.81 2.49
C ARG A 142 -16.50 -16.71 2.12
N TYR A 143 -15.87 -17.29 3.12
CA TYR A 143 -14.80 -18.27 2.90
C TYR A 143 -14.70 -19.24 4.08
N ASP A 144 -14.22 -20.43 3.79
CA ASP A 144 -13.86 -21.41 4.80
C ASP A 144 -12.69 -22.26 4.29
N SER A 145 -11.85 -22.72 5.19
CA SER A 145 -10.71 -23.59 4.89
C SER A 145 -10.55 -24.57 6.06
N LYS A 146 -11.07 -25.77 5.88
CA LYS A 146 -11.02 -26.88 6.82
C LYS A 146 -10.37 -28.09 6.16
N GLU A 147 -10.05 -29.11 6.96
CA GLU A 147 -9.39 -30.33 6.49
C GLU A 147 -10.14 -31.04 5.35
N GLY A 148 -11.44 -31.00 5.32
CA GLY A 148 -12.28 -31.66 4.31
C GLY A 148 -13.02 -30.73 3.36
N SER A 149 -12.84 -29.39 3.50
CA SER A 149 -13.61 -28.41 2.71
C SER A 149 -12.85 -27.09 2.60
N CYS A 150 -12.78 -26.58 1.38
CA CYS A 150 -12.22 -25.24 1.13
C CYS A 150 -13.10 -24.53 0.09
N PHE A 151 -13.58 -23.33 0.41
CA PHE A 151 -14.30 -22.50 -0.54
C PHE A 151 -14.10 -21.01 -0.25
N TYR A 152 -14.33 -20.18 -1.25
CA TYR A 152 -14.68 -18.78 -1.08
C TYR A 152 -15.82 -18.41 -2.03
N SER A 153 -16.61 -17.43 -1.63
CA SER A 153 -17.69 -16.85 -2.43
C SER A 153 -17.63 -15.33 -2.23
N VAL A 154 -17.65 -14.59 -3.32
CA VAL A 154 -17.70 -13.15 -3.34
C VAL A 154 -18.85 -12.68 -4.21
N ASP A 155 -19.46 -11.55 -3.84
CA ASP A 155 -20.51 -10.94 -4.63
C ASP A 155 -20.40 -9.41 -4.60
N THR A 156 -20.82 -8.79 -5.69
CA THR A 156 -20.96 -7.33 -5.80
C THR A 156 -22.10 -6.99 -6.74
N ILE A 157 -22.79 -5.90 -6.47
CA ILE A 157 -23.91 -5.42 -7.29
C ILE A 157 -23.53 -5.21 -8.78
N GLU A 158 -22.26 -4.92 -9.08
CA GLU A 158 -21.75 -4.73 -10.44
C GLU A 158 -21.44 -6.03 -11.17
N ALA A 159 -21.32 -7.16 -10.46
CA ALA A 159 -20.84 -8.40 -11.03
C ALA A 159 -21.82 -8.98 -12.07
N PRO A 160 -21.32 -9.54 -13.19
CA PRO A 160 -22.18 -10.14 -14.22
C PRO A 160 -22.95 -11.36 -13.71
N TRP A 161 -22.47 -12.02 -12.65
CA TRP A 161 -23.19 -13.16 -12.02
C TRP A 161 -24.25 -12.74 -11.01
N ASN A 162 -24.27 -11.48 -10.55
CA ASN A 162 -25.27 -10.95 -9.61
C ASN A 162 -26.58 -10.62 -10.35
N THR A 163 -27.33 -11.64 -10.78
CA THR A 163 -28.54 -11.49 -11.60
C THR A 163 -29.83 -11.92 -10.88
N GLY A 164 -29.72 -12.72 -9.84
CA GLY A 164 -30.88 -13.26 -9.11
C GLY A 164 -30.96 -12.78 -7.66
N ARG A 165 -30.01 -11.98 -7.19
CA ARG A 165 -29.99 -11.47 -5.83
C ARG A 165 -30.97 -10.31 -5.66
N THR A 166 -31.67 -10.27 -4.52
CA THR A 166 -32.49 -9.12 -4.14
C THR A 166 -31.59 -8.11 -3.45
N GLU A 167 -31.58 -6.88 -3.96
CA GLU A 167 -30.86 -5.73 -3.41
C GLU A 167 -31.84 -4.74 -2.78
N GLU A 168 -31.38 -3.91 -1.84
CA GLU A 168 -32.15 -2.76 -1.38
C GLU A 168 -32.41 -1.84 -2.57
N GLY A 169 -33.67 -1.47 -2.79
CA GLY A 169 -34.08 -0.72 -3.99
C GLY A 169 -34.27 -1.57 -5.25
N GLY A 170 -34.09 -2.89 -5.18
CA GLY A 170 -34.21 -3.83 -6.28
C GLY A 170 -32.91 -4.01 -7.08
N ASN A 171 -32.86 -5.09 -7.87
CA ASN A 171 -31.74 -5.33 -8.79
C ASN A 171 -31.99 -4.59 -10.10
N LEU A 172 -31.32 -3.47 -10.32
CA LEU A 172 -31.51 -2.59 -11.47
C LEU A 172 -30.81 -3.05 -12.75
N GLY A 173 -30.02 -4.13 -12.69
CA GLY A 173 -29.38 -4.70 -13.88
C GLY A 173 -28.15 -3.95 -14.39
N TYR A 174 -27.61 -2.99 -13.65
CA TYR A 174 -26.35 -2.30 -13.98
C TYR A 174 -25.17 -3.24 -13.70
N LYS A 175 -24.88 -4.13 -14.67
CA LYS A 175 -23.83 -5.14 -14.59
C LYS A 175 -22.71 -4.83 -15.57
N ILE A 176 -21.48 -4.96 -15.10
CA ILE A 176 -20.28 -4.81 -15.92
C ILE A 176 -19.80 -6.21 -16.30
N GLN A 177 -19.59 -6.45 -17.59
CA GLN A 177 -19.09 -7.73 -18.06
C GLN A 177 -17.61 -7.94 -17.75
N TYR A 178 -17.14 -9.18 -17.81
CA TYR A 178 -15.73 -9.50 -17.64
C TYR A 178 -14.87 -8.67 -18.59
N LYS A 179 -13.84 -7.99 -18.05
CA LYS A 179 -12.89 -7.13 -18.78
C LYS A 179 -13.50 -5.88 -19.42
N GLU A 180 -14.70 -5.48 -19.06
CA GLU A 180 -15.38 -4.28 -19.60
C GLU A 180 -15.50 -3.16 -18.55
N GLY A 181 -14.75 -3.24 -17.44
CA GLY A 181 -14.86 -2.30 -16.33
C GLY A 181 -14.00 -1.05 -16.46
N TYR A 182 -13.23 -0.86 -17.53
CA TYR A 182 -12.34 0.30 -17.63
C TYR A 182 -13.11 1.57 -18.00
N PHE A 183 -13.19 2.51 -17.05
CA PHE A 183 -13.82 3.83 -17.19
C PHE A 183 -15.32 3.86 -17.51
N PRO A 184 -16.18 2.99 -16.94
CA PRO A 184 -17.61 3.18 -17.11
C PRO A 184 -18.05 4.46 -16.39
N VAL A 185 -19.18 5.02 -16.84
CA VAL A 185 -19.81 6.14 -16.14
C VAL A 185 -20.96 5.63 -15.27
N ALA A 186 -21.34 6.41 -14.25
CA ALA A 186 -22.58 6.16 -13.51
C ALA A 186 -23.80 6.12 -14.47
N PRO A 187 -24.79 5.26 -14.27
CA PRO A 187 -25.01 4.43 -13.08
C PRO A 187 -24.31 3.05 -13.10
N ASN A 188 -23.60 2.68 -14.17
CA ASN A 188 -22.89 1.38 -14.22
C ASN A 188 -21.73 1.36 -13.24
N ASP A 189 -21.00 2.46 -13.10
CA ASP A 189 -20.05 2.69 -12.03
C ASP A 189 -20.81 3.04 -10.72
N THR A 190 -21.02 2.05 -9.88
CA THR A 190 -21.79 2.23 -8.62
C THR A 190 -20.92 2.73 -7.46
N ALA A 191 -19.60 2.79 -7.62
CA ALA A 191 -18.64 3.11 -6.56
C ALA A 191 -17.97 4.50 -6.71
N GLN A 192 -18.46 5.34 -7.63
CA GLN A 192 -17.90 6.67 -7.88
C GLN A 192 -17.75 7.49 -6.59
N ASP A 193 -18.81 7.61 -5.78
CA ASP A 193 -18.81 8.42 -4.56
C ASP A 193 -17.96 7.79 -3.45
N ILE A 194 -17.91 6.46 -3.39
CA ILE A 194 -17.07 5.72 -2.43
C ILE A 194 -15.60 6.02 -2.69
N ARG A 195 -15.17 5.95 -3.96
CA ARG A 195 -13.78 6.28 -4.34
C ARG A 195 -13.47 7.76 -4.12
N SER A 196 -14.43 8.65 -4.40
CA SER A 196 -14.26 10.08 -4.12
C SER A 196 -14.04 10.33 -2.64
N GLU A 197 -14.81 9.70 -1.76
CA GLU A 197 -14.61 9.82 -0.30
C GLU A 197 -13.24 9.24 0.12
N MET A 198 -12.83 8.08 -0.41
CA MET A 198 -11.51 7.51 -0.13
C MET A 198 -10.39 8.49 -0.49
N LEU A 199 -10.48 9.09 -1.68
CA LEU A 199 -9.47 10.02 -2.18
C LEU A 199 -9.39 11.29 -1.31
N LEU A 200 -10.54 11.89 -0.98
CA LEU A 200 -10.61 13.08 -0.14
C LEU A 200 -10.11 12.82 1.29
N GLN A 201 -10.43 11.66 1.87
CA GLN A 201 -9.89 11.27 3.18
C GLN A 201 -8.36 11.12 3.14
N MET A 202 -7.79 10.57 2.07
CA MET A 202 -6.33 10.53 1.90
C MET A 202 -5.72 11.93 1.82
N ALA A 203 -6.38 12.85 1.10
CA ALA A 203 -5.92 14.24 1.01
C ALA A 203 -5.90 14.93 2.39
N GLU A 204 -6.94 14.70 3.21
CA GLU A 204 -7.00 15.21 4.59
C GLU A 204 -5.88 14.66 5.47
N LEU A 205 -5.43 13.42 5.20
CA LEU A 205 -4.29 12.80 5.87
C LEU A 205 -2.93 13.23 5.28
N GLY A 206 -2.92 14.15 4.32
CA GLY A 206 -1.70 14.71 3.74
C GLY A 206 -1.09 13.88 2.62
N ILE A 207 -1.77 12.86 2.12
CA ILE A 207 -1.31 12.09 0.95
C ILE A 207 -1.61 12.89 -0.32
N PRO A 208 -0.62 13.17 -1.18
CA PRO A 208 -0.84 13.85 -2.45
C PRO A 208 -1.65 12.96 -3.40
N ILE A 209 -2.88 13.35 -3.67
CA ILE A 209 -3.81 12.61 -4.53
C ILE A 209 -3.79 13.11 -5.97
N GLU A 210 -4.25 12.27 -6.92
CA GLU A 210 -4.35 12.62 -8.35
C GLU A 210 -5.73 12.32 -8.93
N LYS A 211 -6.11 11.05 -9.00
CA LYS A 211 -7.27 10.56 -9.76
C LYS A 211 -7.88 9.32 -9.12
N HIS A 212 -9.05 8.95 -9.55
CA HIS A 212 -9.60 7.62 -9.30
C HIS A 212 -10.45 7.15 -10.48
N HIS A 213 -10.58 5.86 -10.63
CA HIS A 213 -11.42 5.25 -11.65
C HIS A 213 -11.81 3.81 -11.30
N HIS A 214 -12.78 3.28 -12.02
CA HIS A 214 -13.07 1.86 -12.08
C HIS A 214 -12.04 1.19 -12.98
N GLU A 215 -11.57 0.02 -12.59
CA GLU A 215 -10.59 -0.78 -13.31
C GLU A 215 -11.22 -1.84 -14.21
N VAL A 216 -10.36 -2.56 -14.98
CA VAL A 216 -10.76 -3.46 -16.06
C VAL A 216 -11.67 -4.59 -15.63
N ALA A 217 -11.49 -5.17 -14.43
CA ALA A 217 -12.35 -6.24 -13.97
C ALA A 217 -13.77 -5.74 -13.68
N GLY A 218 -14.77 -6.41 -14.26
CA GLY A 218 -16.16 -5.98 -14.15
C GLY A 218 -16.79 -6.13 -12.76
N ALA A 219 -16.18 -6.91 -11.89
CA ALA A 219 -16.69 -7.20 -10.56
C ALA A 219 -16.17 -6.26 -9.47
N GLY A 220 -16.23 -4.94 -9.69
CA GLY A 220 -15.92 -3.93 -8.68
C GLY A 220 -14.43 -3.75 -8.41
N GLN A 221 -13.59 -3.73 -9.45
CA GLN A 221 -12.18 -3.38 -9.37
C GLN A 221 -11.99 -1.86 -9.49
N HIS A 222 -11.10 -1.30 -8.67
CA HIS A 222 -10.87 0.14 -8.57
C HIS A 222 -9.41 0.47 -8.38
N GLU A 223 -9.05 1.70 -8.76
CA GLU A 223 -7.76 2.31 -8.50
C GLU A 223 -7.92 3.77 -8.05
N LEU A 224 -7.00 4.21 -7.18
CA LEU A 224 -6.87 5.59 -6.75
C LEU A 224 -5.41 6.01 -6.97
N GLY A 225 -5.17 7.01 -7.80
CA GLY A 225 -3.85 7.56 -8.06
C GLY A 225 -3.38 8.46 -6.93
N ILE A 226 -2.17 8.21 -6.46
CA ILE A 226 -1.43 9.07 -5.54
C ILE A 226 -0.11 9.47 -6.19
N LYS A 227 0.38 10.69 -5.90
CA LYS A 227 1.64 11.16 -6.46
C LYS A 227 2.82 10.38 -5.90
N PHE A 228 3.86 10.27 -6.71
CA PHE A 228 5.13 9.72 -6.27
C PHE A 228 5.77 10.57 -5.17
N ASP A 229 6.54 9.94 -4.31
CA ASP A 229 7.30 10.58 -3.24
C ASP A 229 8.57 9.77 -2.94
N SER A 230 9.37 10.22 -1.98
CA SER A 230 10.53 9.47 -1.48
C SER A 230 10.15 8.06 -1.01
N LEU A 231 11.12 7.15 -0.99
CA LEU A 231 10.88 5.74 -0.64
C LEU A 231 10.08 5.56 0.66
N ILE A 232 10.44 6.28 1.73
CA ILE A 232 9.76 6.14 3.03
C ILE A 232 8.35 6.71 2.96
N SER A 233 8.20 7.95 2.46
CA SER A 233 6.90 8.60 2.35
C SER A 233 5.93 7.80 1.47
N SER A 234 6.39 7.27 0.33
CA SER A 234 5.57 6.42 -0.52
C SER A 234 5.16 5.11 0.14
N ALA A 235 6.07 4.46 0.89
CA ALA A 235 5.76 3.24 1.63
C ALA A 235 4.73 3.49 2.73
N ASP A 236 4.89 4.55 3.51
CA ASP A 236 3.95 4.97 4.55
C ASP A 236 2.58 5.36 3.93
N SER A 237 2.60 6.05 2.79
CA SER A 237 1.39 6.41 2.04
C SER A 237 0.61 5.18 1.54
N VAL A 238 1.27 4.13 1.05
CA VAL A 238 0.61 2.86 0.65
C VAL A 238 -0.06 2.18 1.85
N MET A 239 0.58 2.20 3.01
CA MET A 239 -0.03 1.61 4.21
C MET A 239 -1.26 2.41 4.66
N THR A 240 -1.18 3.73 4.63
CA THR A 240 -2.29 4.65 4.92
C THR A 240 -3.41 4.51 3.89
N TYR A 241 -3.08 4.43 2.61
CA TYR A 241 -4.02 4.15 1.50
C TYR A 241 -4.84 2.88 1.80
N LYS A 242 -4.18 1.76 2.09
CA LYS A 242 -4.87 0.49 2.41
C LYS A 242 -5.75 0.60 3.64
N TYR A 243 -5.35 1.40 4.61
CA TYR A 243 -6.13 1.66 5.82
C TYR A 243 -7.39 2.48 5.50
N VAL A 244 -7.25 3.58 4.76
CA VAL A 244 -8.37 4.43 4.34
C VAL A 244 -9.36 3.64 3.49
N VAL A 245 -8.89 2.96 2.45
CA VAL A 245 -9.74 2.16 1.55
C VAL A 245 -10.59 1.15 2.32
N ARG A 246 -10.00 0.41 3.25
CA ARG A 246 -10.73 -0.59 4.05
C ARG A 246 -11.75 0.04 4.99
N ASN A 247 -11.40 1.15 5.63
CA ASN A 247 -12.31 1.80 6.58
C ASN A 247 -13.46 2.52 5.88
N VAL A 248 -13.21 3.20 4.77
CA VAL A 248 -14.27 3.80 3.96
C VAL A 248 -15.18 2.71 3.36
N ALA A 249 -14.61 1.63 2.79
CA ALA A 249 -15.43 0.51 2.30
C ALA A 249 -16.36 -0.04 3.40
N LYS A 250 -15.83 -0.26 4.62
CA LYS A 250 -16.62 -0.71 5.77
C LYS A 250 -17.75 0.27 6.12
N LYS A 251 -17.53 1.58 6.03
CA LYS A 251 -18.56 2.61 6.25
C LYS A 251 -19.74 2.46 5.28
N TYR A 252 -19.48 2.02 4.05
CA TYR A 252 -20.48 1.74 3.02
C TYR A 252 -20.99 0.27 3.02
N GLY A 253 -20.71 -0.50 4.07
CA GLY A 253 -21.14 -1.88 4.17
C GLY A 253 -20.45 -2.84 3.18
N LYS A 254 -19.30 -2.44 2.64
CA LYS A 254 -18.52 -3.23 1.68
C LYS A 254 -17.20 -3.74 2.28
N THR A 255 -16.66 -4.77 1.66
CA THR A 255 -15.33 -5.31 1.96
C THR A 255 -14.35 -4.93 0.85
N ALA A 256 -13.27 -4.24 1.21
CA ALA A 256 -12.17 -3.98 0.27
C ALA A 256 -11.09 -5.07 0.38
N THR A 257 -10.60 -5.55 -0.77
CA THR A 257 -9.49 -6.50 -0.81
C THR A 257 -8.42 -6.10 -1.82
N PHE A 258 -7.16 -6.31 -1.45
CA PHE A 258 -5.97 -6.20 -2.30
C PHE A 258 -5.47 -7.59 -2.74
N MET A 259 -6.34 -8.59 -2.70
CA MET A 259 -6.01 -9.95 -3.13
C MET A 259 -5.66 -9.97 -4.62
N PRO A 260 -4.54 -10.58 -5.04
CA PRO A 260 -4.07 -10.51 -6.43
C PRO A 260 -5.04 -11.03 -7.46
N LYS A 261 -5.79 -12.10 -7.17
CA LYS A 261 -6.77 -12.69 -8.09
C LYS A 261 -8.01 -13.15 -7.32
N PRO A 262 -8.90 -12.20 -6.93
CA PRO A 262 -10.11 -12.56 -6.19
C PRO A 262 -11.19 -13.18 -7.07
N VAL A 263 -11.22 -12.83 -8.37
CA VAL A 263 -12.22 -13.33 -9.33
C VAL A 263 -11.52 -14.16 -10.41
N PHE A 264 -11.98 -15.40 -10.56
CA PHE A 264 -11.50 -16.27 -11.64
C PHE A 264 -12.01 -15.75 -13.00
N ASN A 265 -11.15 -15.83 -14.03
CA ASN A 265 -11.47 -15.44 -15.41
C ASN A 265 -11.75 -13.93 -15.62
N ASP A 266 -11.38 -13.08 -14.67
CA ASP A 266 -11.38 -11.62 -14.84
C ASP A 266 -9.99 -11.05 -14.51
N ASN A 267 -9.76 -9.74 -14.68
CA ASN A 267 -8.50 -9.14 -14.33
C ASN A 267 -8.22 -9.25 -12.82
N GLY A 268 -6.98 -9.21 -12.44
CA GLY A 268 -6.54 -9.26 -11.05
C GLY A 268 -5.98 -7.91 -10.57
N THR A 269 -5.70 -7.83 -9.29
CA THR A 269 -5.17 -6.65 -8.60
C THR A 269 -3.65 -6.57 -8.77
N GLY A 270 -3.14 -5.48 -9.34
CA GLY A 270 -1.74 -5.11 -9.36
C GLY A 270 -1.40 -4.05 -8.32
N MET A 271 -0.11 -3.83 -8.16
CA MET A 271 0.46 -2.59 -7.65
C MET A 271 1.67 -2.28 -8.51
N HIS A 272 1.47 -1.49 -9.56
CA HIS A 272 2.59 -0.97 -10.32
C HIS A 272 3.38 -0.01 -9.43
N VAL A 273 4.68 0.04 -9.62
CA VAL A 273 5.55 0.93 -8.83
C VAL A 273 6.48 1.65 -9.78
N HIS A 274 6.17 2.91 -10.08
CA HIS A 274 7.06 3.79 -10.82
C HIS A 274 8.29 4.10 -9.98
N GLN A 275 9.46 4.14 -10.60
CA GLN A 275 10.71 4.29 -9.88
C GLN A 275 11.66 5.22 -10.65
N SER A 276 12.31 6.13 -9.94
CA SER A 276 13.37 6.96 -10.49
C SER A 276 14.44 7.26 -9.45
N LEU A 277 15.69 7.40 -9.93
CA LEU A 277 16.82 7.85 -9.11
C LEU A 277 17.25 9.26 -9.53
N TRP A 278 17.60 10.06 -8.54
CA TRP A 278 17.99 11.46 -8.72
C TRP A 278 19.28 11.77 -7.98
N LYS A 279 20.03 12.73 -8.50
CA LYS A 279 21.23 13.26 -7.85
C LYS A 279 21.28 14.78 -8.03
N SER A 280 21.38 15.48 -6.92
CA SER A 280 21.43 16.97 -6.88
C SER A 280 20.27 17.60 -7.69
N GLY A 281 19.07 17.03 -7.54
CA GLY A 281 17.85 17.50 -8.21
C GLY A 281 17.77 17.19 -9.72
N GLN A 282 18.63 16.30 -10.24
CA GLN A 282 18.62 15.88 -11.65
C GLN A 282 18.24 14.39 -11.77
N PRO A 283 17.31 14.03 -12.69
CA PRO A 283 16.94 12.65 -12.93
C PRO A 283 18.08 11.88 -13.60
N LEU A 284 18.32 10.64 -13.16
CA LEU A 284 19.41 9.80 -13.64
C LEU A 284 18.99 8.80 -14.72
N PHE A 285 17.68 8.62 -14.95
CA PHE A 285 17.19 7.56 -15.83
C PHE A 285 17.02 8.00 -17.29
N TYR A 286 16.97 9.30 -17.56
CA TYR A 286 16.86 9.82 -18.92
C TYR A 286 18.22 9.87 -19.63
N GLY A 287 18.25 9.45 -20.91
CA GLY A 287 19.43 9.50 -21.78
C GLY A 287 19.02 9.56 -23.24
N GLU A 288 19.15 10.73 -23.85
CA GLU A 288 18.76 10.99 -25.24
C GLU A 288 19.44 10.04 -26.24
N GLY A 289 18.69 9.62 -27.28
CA GLY A 289 19.21 8.86 -28.42
C GLY A 289 19.41 7.35 -28.17
N SER A 290 19.07 6.83 -27.00
CA SER A 290 19.07 5.39 -26.69
C SER A 290 17.66 4.79 -26.80
N TYR A 291 17.54 3.44 -26.75
CA TYR A 291 16.25 2.76 -26.71
C TYR A 291 15.42 3.28 -25.53
N ALA A 292 14.19 3.71 -25.80
CA ALA A 292 13.28 4.33 -24.84
C ALA A 292 13.88 5.55 -24.09
N ASN A 293 14.87 6.23 -24.65
CA ASN A 293 15.62 7.31 -24.01
C ASN A 293 16.17 6.96 -22.61
N LEU A 294 16.50 5.69 -22.37
CA LEU A 294 17.05 5.22 -21.11
C LEU A 294 18.57 5.46 -21.02
N SER A 295 18.99 6.13 -19.98
CA SER A 295 20.41 6.29 -19.65
C SER A 295 21.11 4.96 -19.36
N GLN A 296 22.45 4.96 -19.30
CA GLN A 296 23.18 3.77 -18.88
C GLN A 296 22.87 3.37 -17.43
N THR A 297 22.65 4.33 -16.55
CA THR A 297 22.24 4.08 -15.16
C THR A 297 20.89 3.37 -15.10
N ALA A 298 19.90 3.82 -15.87
CA ALA A 298 18.60 3.16 -15.97
C ALA A 298 18.74 1.71 -16.47
N ARG A 299 19.55 1.46 -17.48
CA ARG A 299 19.79 0.11 -18.01
C ARG A 299 20.45 -0.81 -16.99
N TRP A 300 21.39 -0.31 -16.20
CA TRP A 300 21.98 -1.08 -15.11
C TRP A 300 20.97 -1.36 -14.00
N TYR A 301 20.12 -0.39 -13.66
CA TYR A 301 19.05 -0.57 -12.68
C TYR A 301 18.05 -1.64 -13.12
N ILE A 302 17.57 -1.57 -14.38
CA ILE A 302 16.70 -2.59 -14.99
C ILE A 302 17.38 -3.97 -14.97
N GLY A 303 18.64 -4.05 -15.38
CA GLY A 303 19.41 -5.28 -15.35
C GLY A 303 19.55 -5.88 -13.95
N GLY A 304 19.71 -5.02 -12.94
CA GLY A 304 19.72 -5.41 -11.53
C GLY A 304 18.39 -6.00 -11.07
N ILE A 305 17.26 -5.35 -11.40
CA ILE A 305 15.93 -5.86 -11.07
C ILE A 305 15.70 -7.22 -11.74
N LEU A 306 15.95 -7.35 -13.05
CA LEU A 306 15.76 -8.61 -13.78
C LEU A 306 16.64 -9.72 -13.23
N LYS A 307 17.90 -9.44 -12.89
CA LYS A 307 18.83 -10.41 -12.30
C LYS A 307 18.36 -10.93 -10.96
N HIS A 308 17.79 -10.05 -10.13
CA HIS A 308 17.38 -10.39 -8.77
C HIS A 308 15.87 -10.70 -8.65
N ALA A 309 15.10 -10.64 -9.74
CA ALA A 309 13.68 -10.93 -9.75
C ALA A 309 13.28 -12.24 -9.05
N PRO A 310 13.97 -13.37 -9.27
CA PRO A 310 13.63 -14.62 -8.56
C PRO A 310 13.70 -14.52 -7.04
N SER A 311 14.57 -13.64 -6.51
CA SER A 311 14.72 -13.44 -5.06
C SER A 311 13.65 -12.52 -4.50
N PHE A 312 13.42 -11.36 -5.12
CA PHE A 312 12.44 -10.41 -4.56
C PHE A 312 10.99 -10.80 -4.83
N LEU A 313 10.70 -11.65 -5.84
CA LEU A 313 9.35 -12.18 -6.07
C LEU A 313 8.76 -12.90 -4.84
N ALA A 314 9.58 -13.44 -3.96
CA ALA A 314 9.15 -13.99 -2.68
C ALA A 314 8.46 -12.95 -1.77
N PHE A 315 8.77 -11.67 -1.95
CA PHE A 315 8.19 -10.55 -1.20
C PHE A 315 7.11 -9.82 -1.99
N THR A 316 7.31 -9.60 -3.28
CA THR A 316 6.34 -8.87 -4.12
C THR A 316 5.16 -9.72 -4.56
N ASN A 317 5.33 -11.06 -4.60
CA ASN A 317 4.30 -12.03 -4.96
C ASN A 317 4.25 -13.19 -3.95
N PRO A 318 3.96 -12.91 -2.65
CA PRO A 318 4.24 -13.85 -1.56
C PRO A 318 3.23 -14.97 -1.40
N THR A 319 2.13 -14.98 -2.16
CA THR A 319 1.05 -15.95 -2.00
C THR A 319 0.85 -16.81 -3.25
N THR A 320 0.26 -18.00 -3.09
CA THR A 320 -0.15 -18.82 -4.22
C THR A 320 -1.16 -18.11 -5.14
N ASN A 321 -1.98 -17.23 -4.56
CA ASN A 321 -2.92 -16.41 -5.31
C ASN A 321 -2.21 -15.36 -6.18
N SER A 322 -1.03 -14.87 -5.78
CA SER A 322 -0.23 -13.97 -6.61
C SER A 322 0.07 -14.57 -7.99
N TYR A 323 0.38 -15.86 -8.04
CA TYR A 323 0.69 -16.58 -9.29
C TYR A 323 -0.55 -16.95 -10.09
N LYS A 324 -1.74 -16.93 -9.50
CA LYS A 324 -3.00 -17.02 -10.24
C LYS A 324 -3.31 -15.74 -11.03
N ARG A 325 -2.76 -14.59 -10.61
CA ARG A 325 -2.81 -13.34 -11.37
C ARG A 325 -1.85 -13.35 -12.56
N LEU A 326 -0.64 -13.89 -12.40
CA LEU A 326 0.44 -13.84 -13.39
C LEU A 326 0.21 -14.87 -14.53
N VAL A 327 -0.89 -14.70 -15.25
CA VAL A 327 -1.27 -15.54 -16.40
C VAL A 327 -1.54 -14.68 -17.65
N PRO A 328 -1.26 -15.19 -18.87
CA PRO A 328 -1.47 -14.43 -20.09
C PRO A 328 -2.94 -14.01 -20.30
N GLY A 329 -3.15 -12.84 -20.93
CA GLY A 329 -4.46 -12.37 -21.33
C GLY A 329 -5.24 -11.56 -20.30
N PHE A 330 -4.63 -11.21 -19.14
CA PHE A 330 -5.25 -10.43 -18.07
C PHE A 330 -4.39 -9.24 -17.62
N GLU A 331 -3.65 -8.61 -18.55
CA GLU A 331 -2.81 -7.43 -18.28
C GLU A 331 -1.80 -7.62 -17.14
N ALA A 332 -1.33 -8.86 -16.96
CA ALA A 332 -0.35 -9.18 -15.94
C ALA A 332 1.06 -9.33 -16.56
N PRO A 333 2.11 -8.94 -15.85
CA PRO A 333 3.50 -9.08 -16.30
C PRO A 333 3.95 -10.54 -16.20
N VAL A 334 3.88 -11.28 -17.32
CA VAL A 334 4.21 -12.70 -17.37
C VAL A 334 5.63 -12.98 -17.85
N ASN A 335 6.32 -11.97 -18.38
CA ASN A 335 7.66 -12.09 -18.94
C ASN A 335 8.66 -11.26 -18.13
N LEU A 336 9.77 -11.87 -17.71
CA LEU A 336 10.88 -11.17 -17.04
C LEU A 336 11.76 -10.47 -18.09
N VAL A 337 11.22 -9.43 -18.68
CA VAL A 337 11.86 -8.58 -19.68
C VAL A 337 11.50 -7.10 -19.44
N TYR A 338 12.13 -6.19 -20.13
CA TYR A 338 11.69 -4.80 -20.18
C TYR A 338 11.27 -4.40 -21.61
N SER A 339 10.38 -3.44 -21.71
CA SER A 339 9.86 -2.92 -22.97
C SER A 339 9.44 -1.45 -22.85
N GLU A 340 9.43 -0.74 -23.96
CA GLU A 340 8.92 0.64 -24.04
C GLU A 340 7.38 0.71 -24.00
N GLY A 341 6.65 -0.30 -24.45
CA GLY A 341 5.19 -0.20 -24.56
C GLY A 341 4.44 -1.53 -24.38
N ASN A 342 5.13 -2.64 -24.17
CA ASN A 342 4.47 -3.94 -24.02
C ASN A 342 4.12 -4.24 -22.55
N ARG A 343 2.87 -4.10 -22.17
CA ARG A 343 2.35 -4.33 -20.80
C ARG A 343 2.49 -5.76 -20.28
N SER A 344 2.89 -6.74 -21.12
CA SER A 344 3.24 -8.09 -20.65
C SER A 344 4.67 -8.21 -20.09
N ALA A 345 5.48 -7.16 -20.23
CA ALA A 345 6.82 -7.09 -19.67
C ALA A 345 6.76 -6.77 -18.17
N CYS A 346 7.66 -7.37 -17.40
CA CYS A 346 7.80 -7.12 -15.95
C CYS A 346 8.21 -5.68 -15.65
N LEU A 347 9.03 -5.10 -16.53
CA LEU A 347 9.47 -3.71 -16.46
C LEU A 347 9.02 -2.97 -17.72
N LEU A 348 8.33 -1.87 -17.50
CA LEU A 348 7.79 -1.04 -18.57
C LEU A 348 8.36 0.37 -18.42
N TYR A 349 8.88 0.91 -19.54
CA TYR A 349 9.12 2.34 -19.63
C TYR A 349 7.86 2.99 -20.21
N THR A 350 7.24 3.88 -19.46
CA THR A 350 6.07 4.64 -19.91
C THR A 350 6.32 6.12 -19.70
N SER A 351 5.84 6.94 -20.64
CA SER A 351 5.79 8.40 -20.50
C SER A 351 4.62 8.86 -19.63
N ASP A 352 3.71 7.97 -19.28
CA ASP A 352 2.45 8.29 -18.60
C ASP A 352 2.58 8.42 -17.09
N ALA A 353 3.77 8.20 -16.56
CA ALA A 353 4.11 8.29 -15.16
C ALA A 353 4.75 9.65 -14.79
N ALA A 354 4.42 10.70 -15.50
CA ALA A 354 4.93 12.03 -15.23
C ALA A 354 3.98 12.88 -14.41
#